data_fe96987f2266fdf04e0d8186b7289cf1
#
_entry.id   fe96987f2266fdf04e0d8186b7289cf1
#
_cell.length_a   1.000
_cell.length_b   1.000
_cell.length_c   1.000
_cell.angle_alpha   90.00
_cell.angle_beta   90.00
_cell.angle_gamma   90.00
#
_symmetry.space_group_name_H-M   'P 1'
#
loop_
_entity.id
_entity.type
_entity.pdbx_description
1 polymer ?
#
loop_
_entity_poly.entity_id
_entity_poly.type
_entity_poly.pdbx_seq_one_letter_code
_entity_poly.pdbx_strand_id
1 'polypeptide(L)'
;MNKKGFTLVEIIVSISLVSVVMIFLFQIITTIKNIYDKQNNKNDIKITVAVITREVERDLSSFGLVGVPTKTCDMVNNNIIPSTATNVKCIKLIYDGNNVKNNEGYIVYYQNNGKYFLGYKRGKENIIETQTVREINVAPKEDVIISTVNSEDNGLSSLKMVVPISKDNKKYDLVINFVDSKGDPTPDNTRKVVINTSGGELLTKEGEGTYEPGDIVTIKFSYDTNEYILNNVTCSDSICDNHSEEFSFTMPDKNVDITISLIKRNIVNYLNYIHTSQDTSGLDIDDTADYNLRYMGANPKNYILFNNETWRIIGVFNAYNVDTKQNEKLVKIIRNTSLGEYVWDTSASNDNSGWGKSDWTQADLKNELNIDYIDTSKTSGTTTWYNGYSNLKTADYDYSNNIKSNYIDKIATIQWNLGTINYGIGALNSYNKERSGSLTWNGKIALMYPSDYSYASTNTSCREDMFNKSEGNETGVCASENWLHNSQLTQLTLATGSNDNSTIFTIGNGGVDQSLPGYNFDISVRPVLYLKSSVKITGGTGTATDPYTID
;
A
#
# COMPACT_ATOMS: atom_id res chain seq x y z
N MET A 1 23.75 -45.78 -32.00
CA MET A 1 23.47 -44.46 -31.41
C MET A 1 24.76 -43.64 -31.46
N ASN A 2 24.84 -42.69 -32.42
CA ASN A 2 26.00 -41.78 -32.52
C ASN A 2 25.89 -40.74 -31.40
N LYS A 3 26.73 -40.87 -30.38
CA LYS A 3 26.92 -39.79 -29.37
C LYS A 3 27.71 -38.69 -30.05
N LYS A 4 27.04 -37.61 -30.48
CA LYS A 4 27.72 -36.39 -30.87
C LYS A 4 28.25 -35.73 -29.59
N GLY A 5 29.57 -35.71 -29.43
CA GLY A 5 30.24 -34.95 -28.38
C GLY A 5 30.16 -33.44 -28.69
N PHE A 6 30.13 -32.61 -27.64
CA PHE A 6 30.19 -31.16 -27.79
C PHE A 6 31.52 -30.75 -28.41
N THR A 7 31.48 -29.79 -29.30
CA THR A 7 32.69 -29.20 -29.87
C THR A 7 33.34 -28.26 -28.86
N LEU A 8 34.65 -28.08 -28.92
CA LEU A 8 35.39 -27.14 -28.08
C LEU A 8 34.84 -25.73 -28.18
N VAL A 9 34.37 -25.36 -29.37
CA VAL A 9 33.78 -24.02 -29.63
C VAL A 9 32.45 -23.84 -28.90
N GLU A 10 31.57 -24.85 -28.89
CA GLU A 10 30.29 -24.81 -28.17
C GLU A 10 30.50 -24.68 -26.65
N ILE A 11 31.53 -25.31 -26.12
CA ILE A 11 31.87 -25.19 -24.69
C ILE A 11 32.38 -23.78 -24.38
N ILE A 12 33.26 -23.21 -25.22
CA ILE A 12 33.79 -21.87 -25.01
C ILE A 12 32.67 -20.80 -25.12
N VAL A 13 31.77 -20.92 -26.10
CA VAL A 13 30.65 -20.02 -26.26
C VAL A 13 29.68 -20.12 -25.07
N SER A 14 29.39 -21.32 -24.61
CA SER A 14 28.51 -21.56 -23.45
C SER A 14 29.10 -20.95 -22.17
N ILE A 15 30.41 -21.16 -21.90
CA ILE A 15 31.09 -20.56 -20.73
C ILE A 15 31.11 -19.03 -20.83
N SER A 16 31.34 -18.46 -22.01
CA SER A 16 31.32 -17.02 -22.23
C SER A 16 29.93 -16.44 -21.98
N LEU A 17 28.88 -17.11 -22.46
CA LEU A 17 27.50 -16.67 -22.25
C LEU A 17 27.10 -16.74 -20.78
N VAL A 18 27.45 -17.84 -20.09
CA VAL A 18 27.22 -17.99 -18.64
C VAL A 18 27.96 -16.90 -17.86
N SER A 19 29.19 -16.55 -18.24
CA SER A 19 29.97 -15.49 -17.58
C SER A 19 29.30 -14.13 -17.72
N VAL A 20 28.79 -13.79 -18.89
CA VAL A 20 28.04 -12.53 -19.14
C VAL A 20 26.77 -12.50 -18.29
N VAL A 21 26.00 -13.58 -18.28
CA VAL A 21 24.77 -13.69 -17.46
C VAL A 21 25.09 -13.52 -15.97
N MET A 22 26.17 -14.14 -15.49
CA MET A 22 26.61 -14.02 -14.09
C MET A 22 26.98 -12.58 -13.72
N ILE A 23 27.64 -11.84 -14.62
CA ILE A 23 27.96 -10.42 -14.38
C ILE A 23 26.68 -9.59 -14.24
N PHE A 24 25.69 -9.80 -15.12
CA PHE A 24 24.40 -9.10 -15.03
C PHE A 24 23.64 -9.46 -13.75
N LEU A 25 23.61 -10.72 -13.36
CA LEU A 25 22.97 -11.16 -12.11
C LEU A 25 23.66 -10.52 -10.90
N PHE A 26 25.01 -10.45 -10.90
CA PHE A 26 25.73 -9.79 -9.81
C PHE A 26 25.42 -8.29 -9.73
N GLN A 27 25.30 -7.60 -10.88
CA GLN A 27 24.90 -6.19 -10.93
C GLN A 27 23.46 -5.98 -10.44
N ILE A 28 22.54 -6.86 -10.80
CA ILE A 28 21.15 -6.82 -10.32
C ILE A 28 21.12 -7.02 -8.79
N ILE A 29 21.80 -8.06 -8.28
CA ILE A 29 21.83 -8.34 -6.83
C ILE A 29 22.43 -7.16 -6.04
N THR A 30 23.52 -6.57 -6.54
CA THR A 30 24.13 -5.41 -5.88
C THR A 30 23.22 -4.18 -5.94
N THR A 31 22.49 -3.98 -7.03
CA THR A 31 21.52 -2.90 -7.17
C THR A 31 20.34 -3.08 -6.22
N ILE A 32 19.77 -4.29 -6.17
CA ILE A 32 18.67 -4.63 -5.24
C ILE A 32 19.13 -4.44 -3.79
N LYS A 33 20.31 -4.95 -3.44
CA LYS A 33 20.88 -4.76 -2.10
C LYS A 33 21.01 -3.29 -1.75
N ASN A 34 21.55 -2.47 -2.65
CA ASN A 34 21.70 -1.03 -2.44
C ASN A 34 20.36 -0.30 -2.28
N ILE A 35 19.32 -0.72 -3.04
CA ILE A 35 17.96 -0.17 -2.90
C ILE A 35 17.36 -0.59 -1.56
N TYR A 36 17.48 -1.86 -1.18
CA TYR A 36 16.99 -2.39 0.09
C TYR A 36 17.66 -1.71 1.30
N ASP A 37 18.99 -1.60 1.28
CA ASP A 37 19.76 -0.92 2.32
C ASP A 37 19.39 0.57 2.41
N LYS A 38 19.15 1.24 1.26
CA LYS A 38 18.72 2.64 1.20
C LYS A 38 17.32 2.85 1.81
N GLN A 39 16.42 1.91 1.61
CA GLN A 39 15.03 1.99 2.10
C GLN A 39 14.95 1.66 3.60
N ASN A 40 15.67 0.65 4.08
CA ASN A 40 15.77 0.32 5.50
C ASN A 40 16.41 1.44 6.31
N ASN A 41 17.51 1.99 5.83
CA ASN A 41 18.21 3.09 6.52
C ASN A 41 17.34 4.34 6.70
N LYS A 42 16.45 4.62 5.74
CA LYS A 42 15.53 5.77 5.83
C LYS A 42 14.44 5.57 6.88
N ASN A 43 13.94 4.34 7.00
CA ASN A 43 12.94 3.97 8.00
C ASN A 43 13.56 3.92 9.41
N ASP A 44 14.75 3.38 9.56
CA ASP A 44 15.45 3.29 10.84
C ASP A 44 15.73 4.67 11.46
N ILE A 45 16.12 5.67 10.66
CA ILE A 45 16.36 7.03 11.16
C ILE A 45 15.04 7.66 11.63
N LYS A 46 13.97 7.55 10.84
CA LYS A 46 12.66 8.09 11.22
C LYS A 46 12.13 7.46 12.50
N ILE A 47 12.23 6.14 12.61
CA ILE A 47 11.83 5.38 13.79
C ILE A 47 12.68 5.80 14.99
N THR A 48 13.99 5.94 14.82
CA THR A 48 14.91 6.34 15.89
C THR A 48 14.59 7.74 16.39
N VAL A 49 14.37 8.71 15.51
CA VAL A 49 13.98 10.07 15.88
C VAL A 49 12.63 10.06 16.59
N ALA A 50 11.63 9.35 16.08
CA ALA A 50 10.31 9.25 16.71
C ALA A 50 10.36 8.63 18.11
N VAL A 51 11.17 7.58 18.29
CA VAL A 51 11.34 6.94 19.63
C VAL A 51 12.04 7.90 20.59
N ILE A 52 13.09 8.60 20.17
CA ILE A 52 13.77 9.58 21.02
C ILE A 52 12.83 10.71 21.39
N THR A 53 12.09 11.26 20.43
CA THR A 53 11.09 12.31 20.70
C THR A 53 10.11 11.85 21.76
N ARG A 54 9.53 10.67 21.59
CA ARG A 54 8.57 10.11 22.56
C ARG A 54 9.16 9.93 23.94
N GLU A 55 10.39 9.43 24.06
CA GLU A 55 11.03 9.24 25.36
C GLU A 55 11.32 10.59 26.05
N VAL A 56 11.80 11.58 25.31
CA VAL A 56 12.04 12.93 25.82
C VAL A 56 10.73 13.61 26.22
N GLU A 57 9.70 13.54 25.40
CA GLU A 57 8.38 14.11 25.68
C GLU A 57 7.76 13.46 26.93
N ARG A 58 7.86 12.14 27.07
CA ARG A 58 7.41 11.43 28.26
C ARG A 58 8.11 11.94 29.52
N ASP A 59 9.43 12.07 29.47
CA ASP A 59 10.20 12.52 30.64
C ASP A 59 9.97 14.02 30.93
N LEU A 60 9.75 14.84 29.89
CA LEU A 60 9.35 16.24 30.04
C LEU A 60 7.97 16.38 30.69
N SER A 61 6.99 15.62 30.24
CA SER A 61 5.63 15.63 30.81
C SER A 61 5.60 15.06 32.23
N SER A 62 6.49 14.13 32.56
CA SER A 62 6.53 13.51 33.90
C SER A 62 7.26 14.33 34.93
N PHE A 63 8.25 15.12 34.54
CA PHE A 63 9.20 15.75 35.46
C PHE A 63 9.34 17.25 35.30
N GLY A 64 8.81 17.83 34.22
CA GLY A 64 9.06 19.23 33.85
C GLY A 64 10.52 19.50 33.49
N LEU A 65 10.79 20.58 32.80
CA LEU A 65 12.14 21.00 32.42
C LEU A 65 12.54 22.26 33.20
N VAL A 66 13.63 22.20 33.95
CA VAL A 66 14.17 23.35 34.69
C VAL A 66 15.13 24.17 33.84
N GLY A 67 15.82 23.53 32.88
CA GLY A 67 16.73 24.23 32.02
C GLY A 67 17.41 23.35 30.97
N VAL A 68 17.92 24.04 29.94
CA VAL A 68 18.83 23.45 28.94
C VAL A 68 20.14 24.22 29.06
N PRO A 69 21.20 23.60 29.56
CA PRO A 69 22.48 24.25 29.60
C PRO A 69 22.96 24.51 28.17
N THR A 70 23.40 25.75 27.91
CA THR A 70 23.90 26.19 26.61
C THR A 70 25.23 25.56 26.19
N LYS A 71 25.79 24.68 26.99
CA LYS A 71 27.07 24.03 26.73
C LYS A 71 26.89 22.57 26.36
N THR A 72 27.64 22.15 25.34
CA THR A 72 27.88 20.75 25.00
C THR A 72 28.29 19.97 26.26
N CYS A 73 27.70 18.78 26.44
CA CYS A 73 27.99 17.94 27.59
C CYS A 73 29.48 17.57 27.64
N ASP A 74 30.14 17.84 28.76
CA ASP A 74 31.45 17.23 29.10
C ASP A 74 31.21 15.76 29.50
N MET A 75 31.22 14.84 28.52
CA MET A 75 30.71 13.50 28.66
C MET A 75 31.74 12.40 28.80
N VAL A 76 33.02 12.76 28.79
CA VAL A 76 34.10 11.76 28.77
C VAL A 76 34.21 10.96 30.07
N ASN A 77 33.53 11.38 31.15
CA ASN A 77 33.65 10.71 32.47
C ASN A 77 32.44 9.87 32.92
N ASN A 78 31.39 9.80 32.12
CA ASN A 78 30.13 9.28 32.69
C ASN A 78 29.55 8.15 31.86
N ASN A 79 29.98 6.99 31.80
CA ASN A 79 29.35 5.75 31.21
C ASN A 79 28.17 5.92 30.18
N ILE A 80 27.85 7.17 29.86
CA ILE A 80 26.78 7.55 28.94
C ILE A 80 27.22 7.34 27.50
N ILE A 81 28.51 7.56 27.21
CA ILE A 81 29.12 7.35 25.89
C ILE A 81 30.37 6.47 26.09
N PRO A 82 30.61 5.48 25.23
CA PRO A 82 31.82 4.68 25.30
C PRO A 82 33.07 5.54 25.24
N SER A 83 34.09 5.24 26.02
CA SER A 83 35.38 5.95 26.04
C SER A 83 36.12 5.96 24.67
N THR A 84 35.76 5.03 23.79
CA THR A 84 36.25 4.91 22.41
C THR A 84 35.46 5.73 21.39
N ALA A 85 34.43 6.45 21.84
CA ALA A 85 33.60 7.25 20.95
C ALA A 85 34.31 8.51 20.46
N THR A 86 34.07 8.85 19.19
CA THR A 86 34.54 10.06 18.52
C THR A 86 33.38 10.86 17.98
N ASN A 87 33.58 12.10 17.57
CA ASN A 87 32.55 12.98 17.02
C ASN A 87 31.31 13.11 17.89
N VAL A 88 31.54 13.24 19.17
CA VAL A 88 30.44 13.28 20.16
C VAL A 88 29.72 14.61 20.09
N LYS A 89 28.39 14.56 19.98
CA LYS A 89 27.48 15.71 20.16
C LYS A 89 26.47 15.30 21.22
N CYS A 90 26.17 16.21 22.14
CA CYS A 90 25.28 15.92 23.23
C CYS A 90 24.53 17.16 23.68
N ILE A 91 23.27 16.95 24.08
CA ILE A 91 22.44 17.96 24.72
C ILE A 91 22.04 17.42 26.07
N LYS A 92 22.27 18.21 27.09
CA LYS A 92 21.85 17.91 28.46
C LYS A 92 20.51 18.61 28.73
N LEU A 93 19.55 17.88 29.22
CA LEU A 93 18.26 18.35 29.73
C LEU A 93 18.30 18.24 31.25
N ILE A 94 17.84 19.25 31.98
CA ILE A 94 17.74 19.24 33.44
C ILE A 94 16.26 19.26 33.80
N TYR A 95 15.78 18.17 34.40
CA TYR A 95 14.42 18.01 34.88
C TYR A 95 14.25 18.56 36.31
N ASP A 96 13.01 18.91 36.69
CA ASP A 96 12.72 19.35 38.05
C ASP A 96 12.99 18.22 39.08
N GLY A 97 13.86 18.51 40.03
CA GLY A 97 14.44 17.52 40.93
C GLY A 97 13.66 17.21 42.17
N ASN A 98 12.51 17.81 42.43
CA ASN A 98 11.79 17.67 43.69
C ASN A 98 11.29 16.24 43.98
N ASN A 99 11.16 15.40 42.96
CA ASN A 99 10.69 14.01 43.09
C ASN A 99 11.56 12.97 42.40
N VAL A 100 12.70 13.32 41.82
CA VAL A 100 13.49 12.41 40.98
C VAL A 100 14.95 12.37 41.44
N LYS A 101 15.44 11.19 41.82
CA LYS A 101 16.85 10.98 42.21
C LYS A 101 17.84 11.28 41.10
N ASN A 102 17.40 11.26 39.84
CA ASN A 102 18.20 11.42 38.64
C ASN A 102 17.51 12.38 37.64
N ASN A 103 17.79 13.66 37.80
CA ASN A 103 17.10 14.74 37.09
C ASN A 103 17.78 15.21 35.80
N GLU A 104 18.58 14.36 35.16
CA GLU A 104 19.31 14.70 33.97
C GLU A 104 18.95 13.78 32.78
N GLY A 105 18.62 14.37 31.63
CA GLY A 105 18.44 13.68 30.38
C GLY A 105 19.53 14.07 29.38
N TYR A 106 19.93 13.16 28.53
CA TYR A 106 20.99 13.38 27.54
C TYR A 106 20.53 12.87 26.17
N ILE A 107 20.46 13.74 25.21
CA ILE A 107 20.33 13.36 23.80
C ILE A 107 21.74 13.31 23.23
N VAL A 108 22.15 12.13 22.76
CA VAL A 108 23.54 11.86 22.38
C VAL A 108 23.64 11.40 20.95
N TYR A 109 24.64 11.93 20.25
CA TYR A 109 25.12 11.45 18.97
C TYR A 109 26.62 11.20 19.08
N TYR A 110 27.09 10.07 18.57
CA TYR A 110 28.53 9.76 18.55
C TYR A 110 28.88 8.73 17.47
N GLN A 111 30.14 8.66 17.13
CA GLN A 111 30.72 7.62 16.30
C GLN A 111 31.55 6.66 17.16
N ASN A 112 31.37 5.36 16.96
CA ASN A 112 32.18 4.33 17.62
C ASN A 112 32.44 3.18 16.65
N ASN A 113 33.72 2.77 16.51
CA ASN A 113 34.15 1.70 15.59
C ASN A 113 33.60 1.84 14.15
N GLY A 114 33.61 3.07 13.63
CA GLY A 114 33.11 3.37 12.28
C GLY A 114 31.59 3.41 12.13
N LYS A 115 30.84 3.19 13.20
CA LYS A 115 29.38 3.22 13.25
C LYS A 115 28.88 4.47 13.95
N TYR A 116 27.69 4.94 13.54
CA TYR A 116 27.07 6.13 14.12
C TYR A 116 25.91 5.73 15.04
N PHE A 117 25.78 6.44 16.14
CA PHE A 117 24.76 6.17 17.15
C PHE A 117 24.01 7.45 17.51
N LEU A 118 22.69 7.33 17.61
CA LEU A 118 21.81 8.40 18.08
C LEU A 118 20.91 7.83 19.18
N GLY A 119 20.71 8.57 20.25
CA GLY A 119 19.88 8.07 21.33
C GLY A 119 19.57 9.09 22.41
N TYR A 120 18.74 8.64 23.34
CA TYR A 120 18.38 9.33 24.56
C TYR A 120 18.73 8.47 25.76
N LYS A 121 19.26 9.12 26.80
CA LYS A 121 19.59 8.50 28.09
C LYS A 121 19.13 9.40 29.21
N ARG A 122 18.54 8.84 30.25
CA ARG A 122 18.17 9.54 31.47
C ARG A 122 18.89 8.92 32.68
N GLY A 123 19.43 9.75 33.51
CA GLY A 123 20.15 9.30 34.70
C GLY A 123 21.17 10.34 35.18
N LYS A 124 21.76 10.13 36.34
CA LYS A 124 22.79 10.98 36.95
C LYS A 124 24.12 10.23 37.00
N GLU A 125 25.17 10.88 36.51
CA GLU A 125 26.59 10.51 36.51
C GLU A 125 26.98 9.02 36.37
N ASN A 126 26.45 8.11 37.13
CA ASN A 126 26.79 6.68 37.08
C ASN A 126 25.59 5.75 37.09
N ILE A 127 24.38 6.31 37.10
CA ILE A 127 23.13 5.53 37.14
C ILE A 127 22.26 5.93 35.99
N ILE A 128 22.16 5.06 34.96
CA ILE A 128 21.27 5.24 33.84
C ILE A 128 19.97 4.50 34.12
N GLU A 129 18.86 5.21 34.23
CA GLU A 129 17.54 4.63 34.48
C GLU A 129 16.84 4.26 33.18
N THR A 130 17.02 5.06 32.15
CA THR A 130 16.43 4.82 30.83
C THR A 130 17.47 5.03 29.75
N GLN A 131 17.56 4.09 28.82
CA GLN A 131 18.48 4.19 27.69
C GLN A 131 17.81 3.70 26.42
N THR A 132 17.74 4.57 25.42
CA THR A 132 17.38 4.23 24.04
C THR A 132 18.44 4.77 23.10
N VAL A 133 19.41 3.95 22.72
CA VAL A 133 20.47 4.30 21.77
C VAL A 133 20.46 3.29 20.63
N ARG A 134 20.40 3.78 19.41
CA ARG A 134 20.34 2.96 18.21
C ARG A 134 21.47 3.30 17.26
N GLU A 135 21.96 2.28 16.56
CA GLU A 135 22.87 2.46 15.42
C GLU A 135 22.12 3.11 14.27
N ILE A 136 22.72 4.12 13.67
CA ILE A 136 22.23 4.77 12.46
C ILE A 136 23.30 4.69 11.37
N ASN A 137 22.88 4.30 10.16
CA ASN A 137 23.81 4.07 9.04
C ASN A 137 24.12 5.33 8.24
N VAL A 138 24.08 6.52 8.87
CA VAL A 138 24.28 7.80 8.18
C VAL A 138 25.06 8.78 9.04
N ALA A 139 26.14 9.31 8.48
CA ALA A 139 26.90 10.40 9.10
C ALA A 139 26.14 11.73 9.03
N PRO A 140 26.12 12.55 10.10
CA PRO A 140 25.62 13.91 10.02
C PRO A 140 26.58 14.76 9.14
N LYS A 141 26.01 15.64 8.35
CA LYS A 141 26.79 16.54 7.49
C LYS A 141 27.10 17.90 8.11
N GLU A 142 26.34 18.29 9.12
CA GLU A 142 26.38 19.62 9.73
C GLU A 142 26.34 19.48 11.26
N ASP A 143 26.69 20.54 11.97
CA ASP A 143 26.58 20.54 13.43
C ASP A 143 25.12 20.50 13.90
N VAL A 144 24.89 19.83 15.03
CA VAL A 144 23.58 19.82 15.68
C VAL A 144 23.24 21.25 16.11
N ILE A 145 22.16 21.79 15.57
CA ILE A 145 21.70 23.14 15.87
C ILE A 145 20.62 23.06 16.95
N ILE A 146 20.82 23.79 18.03
CA ILE A 146 19.82 23.97 19.08
C ILE A 146 19.35 25.40 18.99
N SER A 147 18.06 25.59 18.78
CA SER A 147 17.42 26.91 18.88
C SER A 147 16.37 26.88 19.98
N THR A 148 16.43 27.86 20.85
CA THR A 148 15.37 28.13 21.82
C THR A 148 14.50 29.25 21.25
N VAL A 149 13.19 29.05 21.26
CA VAL A 149 12.22 30.11 20.94
C VAL A 149 11.57 30.53 22.25
N ASN A 150 11.87 31.73 22.70
CA ASN A 150 11.20 32.34 23.83
C ASN A 150 9.96 33.08 23.31
N SER A 151 8.80 32.76 23.82
CA SER A 151 7.59 33.57 23.63
C SER A 151 7.51 34.58 24.78
N GLU A 152 7.58 35.86 24.48
CA GLU A 152 7.58 36.93 25.50
C GLU A 152 6.25 37.04 26.28
N ASP A 153 5.17 36.42 25.78
CA ASP A 153 3.83 36.64 26.35
C ASP A 153 3.30 35.51 27.25
N ASN A 154 3.90 34.31 27.29
CA ASN A 154 3.31 33.20 28.08
C ASN A 154 4.31 32.27 28.78
N GLY A 155 5.58 32.62 28.93
CA GLY A 155 6.58 31.73 29.59
C GLY A 155 6.85 30.41 28.87
N LEU A 156 6.36 30.23 27.67
CA LEU A 156 6.56 29.06 26.83
C LEU A 156 7.86 29.18 26.07
N SER A 157 8.86 28.41 26.41
CA SER A 157 10.08 28.25 25.61
C SER A 157 10.00 26.95 24.84
N SER A 158 10.13 26.98 23.55
CA SER A 158 10.29 25.78 22.73
C SER A 158 11.75 25.55 22.41
N LEU A 159 12.21 24.31 22.62
CA LEU A 159 13.52 23.86 22.22
C LEU A 159 13.41 23.15 20.88
N LYS A 160 13.99 23.73 19.84
CA LYS A 160 14.11 23.05 18.55
C LYS A 160 15.52 22.49 18.41
N MET A 161 15.62 21.16 18.36
CA MET A 161 16.85 20.49 18.05
C MET A 161 16.80 19.99 16.60
N VAL A 162 17.74 20.42 15.80
CA VAL A 162 17.94 19.92 14.44
C VAL A 162 19.15 19.01 14.46
N VAL A 163 18.90 17.70 14.26
CA VAL A 163 19.98 16.77 13.98
C VAL A 163 20.10 16.67 12.46
N PRO A 164 21.08 17.32 11.84
CA PRO A 164 21.18 17.38 10.39
C PRO A 164 21.74 16.08 9.85
N ILE A 165 20.94 15.05 9.85
CA ILE A 165 21.24 13.79 9.20
C ILE A 165 20.88 13.95 7.73
N SER A 166 21.89 14.15 6.90
CA SER A 166 21.67 14.36 5.48
C SER A 166 22.04 13.12 4.69
N LYS A 167 21.02 12.50 4.12
CA LYS A 167 21.14 11.73 2.88
C LYS A 167 20.11 12.33 1.91
N ASP A 168 20.54 12.67 0.71
CA ASP A 168 19.68 13.23 -0.32
C ASP A 168 19.06 14.62 0.03
N ASN A 169 19.80 15.51 0.69
CA ASN A 169 19.38 16.86 1.09
C ASN A 169 18.15 16.96 2.00
N LYS A 170 17.72 15.89 2.66
CA LYS A 170 16.63 15.94 3.64
C LYS A 170 17.18 16.06 5.06
N LYS A 171 16.68 17.08 5.78
CA LYS A 171 16.94 17.29 7.21
C LYS A 171 15.83 16.64 8.01
N TYR A 172 16.18 16.09 9.17
CA TYR A 172 15.21 15.56 10.14
C TYR A 172 15.25 16.45 11.37
N ASP A 173 14.13 17.10 11.67
CA ASP A 173 14.00 18.00 12.81
C ASP A 173 13.32 17.26 13.97
N LEU A 174 13.95 17.30 15.14
CA LEU A 174 13.34 16.93 16.42
C LEU A 174 12.88 18.21 17.09
N VAL A 175 11.58 18.40 17.25
CA VAL A 175 11.01 19.56 17.96
C VAL A 175 10.53 19.11 19.31
N ILE A 176 11.06 19.70 20.38
CA ILE A 176 10.63 19.46 21.74
C ILE A 176 10.07 20.76 22.29
N ASN A 177 8.79 20.74 22.66
CA ASN A 177 8.14 21.88 23.29
C ASN A 177 8.13 21.66 24.80
N PHE A 178 8.52 22.67 25.57
CA PHE A 178 8.42 22.64 27.02
C PHE A 178 7.89 23.95 27.58
N VAL A 179 7.25 23.88 28.72
CA VAL A 179 6.73 25.01 29.48
C VAL A 179 7.73 25.30 30.61
N ASP A 180 8.26 26.51 30.68
CA ASP A 180 9.10 26.96 31.82
C ASP A 180 8.19 27.19 33.02
N SER A 181 8.34 26.36 34.06
CA SER A 181 7.53 26.41 35.29
C SER A 181 7.98 27.49 36.27
N LYS A 182 8.54 28.62 35.80
CA LYS A 182 8.83 29.77 36.65
C LYS A 182 7.66 30.73 36.74
N GLY A 183 6.64 30.36 37.47
CA GLY A 183 5.52 31.27 37.77
C GLY A 183 4.61 30.73 38.86
N ASP A 184 4.82 31.24 40.06
CA ASP A 184 3.92 31.28 41.24
C ASP A 184 3.51 29.94 41.92
N PRO A 185 3.75 29.76 43.23
CA PRO A 185 3.45 28.55 43.97
C PRO A 185 2.01 28.59 44.55
N THR A 186 1.02 28.65 43.71
CA THR A 186 -0.27 28.03 44.04
C THR A 186 -0.26 26.65 43.40
N PRO A 187 -0.61 25.57 44.11
CA PRO A 187 -0.71 24.28 43.47
C PRO A 187 -1.85 24.37 42.46
N ASP A 188 -1.49 24.58 41.20
CA ASP A 188 -2.42 24.47 40.10
C ASP A 188 -2.81 22.99 39.98
N ASN A 189 -3.98 22.66 40.53
CA ASN A 189 -4.52 21.32 40.49
C ASN A 189 -5.08 20.95 39.13
N THR A 190 -4.87 21.81 38.12
CA THR A 190 -5.37 21.56 36.76
C THR A 190 -4.41 20.73 35.91
N ARG A 191 -4.96 20.01 34.96
CA ARG A 191 -4.26 19.18 33.97
C ARG A 191 -4.65 19.63 32.59
N LYS A 192 -3.72 19.54 31.65
CA LYS A 192 -3.90 20.05 30.28
C LYS A 192 -4.42 18.99 29.33
N VAL A 193 -5.37 19.36 28.48
CA VAL A 193 -5.82 18.60 27.31
C VAL A 193 -5.31 19.28 26.05
N VAL A 194 -4.62 18.55 25.20
CA VAL A 194 -4.07 19.00 23.90
C VAL A 194 -4.60 18.10 22.80
N ILE A 195 -5.09 18.72 21.72
CA ILE A 195 -5.55 18.01 20.52
C ILE A 195 -4.54 18.21 19.39
N ASN A 196 -3.88 17.13 19.02
CA ASN A 196 -2.95 17.04 17.89
C ASN A 196 -3.64 16.42 16.68
N THR A 197 -3.19 16.76 15.49
CA THR A 197 -3.65 16.14 14.23
C THR A 197 -2.49 15.55 13.46
N SER A 198 -2.76 14.45 12.78
CA SER A 198 -1.82 13.83 11.84
C SER A 198 -2.53 13.50 10.54
N GLY A 199 -1.83 13.67 9.43
CA GLY A 199 -2.29 13.29 8.08
C GLY A 199 -3.29 14.25 7.43
N GLY A 200 -3.83 15.22 8.14
CA GLY A 200 -4.78 16.21 7.64
C GLY A 200 -4.98 17.39 8.59
N GLU A 201 -5.96 18.23 8.29
CA GLU A 201 -6.31 19.42 9.08
C GLU A 201 -7.75 19.32 9.59
N LEU A 202 -7.98 19.82 10.79
CA LEU A 202 -9.32 19.97 11.35
C LEU A 202 -9.92 21.31 10.93
N LEU A 203 -11.22 21.30 10.66
CA LEU A 203 -12.00 22.54 10.46
C LEU A 203 -12.32 23.20 11.80
N THR A 204 -12.68 22.40 12.80
CA THR A 204 -12.94 22.86 14.16
C THR A 204 -12.37 21.87 15.17
N LYS A 205 -11.99 22.37 16.33
CA LYS A 205 -11.66 21.57 17.51
C LYS A 205 -12.10 22.30 18.78
N GLU A 206 -12.68 21.55 19.71
CA GLU A 206 -13.15 22.03 21.01
C GLU A 206 -12.73 21.04 22.10
N GLY A 207 -12.55 21.52 23.32
CA GLY A 207 -12.17 20.72 24.49
C GLY A 207 -10.68 20.76 24.81
N GLU A 208 -9.86 21.53 24.08
CA GLU A 208 -8.52 21.89 24.55
C GLU A 208 -8.62 22.86 25.74
N GLY A 209 -7.76 22.69 26.72
CA GLY A 209 -7.75 23.57 27.88
C GLY A 209 -7.12 22.93 29.11
N THR A 210 -7.37 23.54 30.25
CA THR A 210 -6.95 23.08 31.57
C THR A 210 -8.17 22.71 32.40
N TYR A 211 -8.13 21.56 33.04
CA TYR A 211 -9.23 20.94 33.77
C TYR A 211 -8.74 20.39 35.09
N GLU A 212 -9.58 20.35 36.11
CA GLU A 212 -9.26 19.66 37.36
C GLU A 212 -9.41 18.13 37.20
N PRO A 213 -8.61 17.31 37.91
CA PRO A 213 -8.84 15.88 37.94
C PRO A 213 -10.25 15.55 38.40
N GLY A 214 -10.97 14.72 37.64
CA GLY A 214 -12.36 14.38 37.87
C GLY A 214 -13.38 15.16 37.03
N ASP A 215 -12.99 16.26 36.37
CA ASP A 215 -13.85 16.96 35.44
C ASP A 215 -14.24 16.09 34.25
N ILE A 216 -15.44 16.31 33.72
CA ILE A 216 -15.87 15.70 32.46
C ILE A 216 -15.44 16.63 31.33
N VAL A 217 -14.50 16.14 30.52
CA VAL A 217 -14.01 16.85 29.34
C VAL A 217 -14.73 16.30 28.11
N THR A 218 -15.34 17.18 27.32
CA THR A 218 -15.97 16.83 26.06
C THR A 218 -15.12 17.36 24.91
N ILE A 219 -14.73 16.47 24.02
CA ILE A 219 -13.99 16.78 22.81
C ILE A 219 -14.96 16.76 21.65
N LYS A 220 -14.90 17.81 20.82
CA LYS A 220 -15.59 17.87 19.53
C LYS A 220 -14.62 18.34 18.46
N PHE A 221 -14.69 17.73 17.31
CA PHE A 221 -13.91 18.18 16.16
C PHE A 221 -14.65 17.91 14.86
N SER A 222 -14.26 18.63 13.82
CA SER A 222 -14.72 18.38 12.47
C SER A 222 -13.57 18.49 11.47
N TYR A 223 -13.72 17.84 10.35
CA TYR A 223 -12.76 17.86 9.24
C TYR A 223 -13.53 17.82 7.91
N ASP A 224 -12.87 18.13 6.81
CA ASP A 224 -13.50 18.02 5.49
C ASP A 224 -13.65 16.55 5.10
N THR A 225 -14.86 16.04 5.23
CA THR A 225 -15.19 14.63 4.90
C THR A 225 -15.08 14.31 3.42
N ASN A 226 -14.99 15.30 2.53
CA ASN A 226 -14.70 15.08 1.10
C ASN A 226 -13.22 14.86 0.85
N GLU A 227 -12.34 15.40 1.71
CA GLU A 227 -10.89 15.31 1.57
C GLU A 227 -10.25 14.24 2.46
N TYR A 228 -10.88 13.94 3.60
CA TYR A 228 -10.30 13.06 4.62
C TYR A 228 -11.29 12.02 5.13
N ILE A 229 -10.74 10.98 5.72
CA ILE A 229 -11.42 9.95 6.50
C ILE A 229 -10.81 9.99 7.90
N LEU A 230 -11.63 9.91 8.93
CA LEU A 230 -11.15 9.70 10.29
C LEU A 230 -10.61 8.26 10.39
N ASN A 231 -9.30 8.15 10.54
CA ASN A 231 -8.65 6.86 10.65
C ASN A 231 -8.67 6.35 12.10
N ASN A 232 -8.31 7.24 13.04
CA ASN A 232 -8.21 6.87 14.45
C ASN A 232 -8.22 8.12 15.33
N VAL A 233 -8.71 7.96 16.56
CA VAL A 233 -8.51 8.89 17.67
C VAL A 233 -7.82 8.12 18.79
N THR A 234 -6.64 8.57 19.20
CA THR A 234 -5.89 7.98 20.30
C THR A 234 -5.64 9.00 21.38
N CYS A 235 -5.69 8.55 22.63
CA CYS A 235 -5.34 9.37 23.77
C CYS A 235 -4.16 8.74 24.52
N SER A 236 -3.42 9.56 25.24
CA SER A 236 -2.48 9.06 26.23
C SER A 236 -3.21 8.10 27.18
N ASP A 237 -2.61 6.92 27.42
CA ASP A 237 -3.14 5.85 28.27
C ASP A 237 -4.49 5.25 27.84
N SER A 238 -4.82 5.31 26.56
CA SER A 238 -6.03 4.66 25.98
C SER A 238 -7.35 5.13 26.61
N ILE A 239 -7.40 6.35 27.12
CA ILE A 239 -8.59 6.90 27.80
C ILE A 239 -9.74 7.14 26.84
N CYS A 240 -9.44 7.40 25.58
CA CYS A 240 -10.41 7.75 24.55
C CYS A 240 -10.17 7.12 23.17
N ASP A 241 -9.59 5.92 23.15
CA ASP A 241 -9.28 5.24 21.90
C ASP A 241 -10.56 4.87 21.10
N ASN A 242 -10.51 5.02 19.78
CA ASN A 242 -11.58 4.66 18.84
C ASN A 242 -12.90 5.44 18.99
N HIS A 243 -12.83 6.71 19.34
CA HIS A 243 -14.03 7.52 19.46
C HIS A 243 -14.40 8.23 18.16
N SER A 244 -15.67 8.64 18.10
CA SER A 244 -16.24 9.45 17.04
C SER A 244 -15.79 10.92 17.13
N GLU A 245 -16.33 11.76 16.26
CA GLU A 245 -16.06 13.20 16.21
C GLU A 245 -16.48 13.97 17.48
N GLU A 246 -17.28 13.33 18.35
CA GLU A 246 -17.64 13.83 19.68
C GLU A 246 -17.55 12.69 20.70
N PHE A 247 -16.83 12.93 21.80
CA PHE A 247 -16.72 12.01 22.93
C PHE A 247 -16.36 12.75 24.21
N SER A 248 -16.57 12.10 25.35
CA SER A 248 -16.25 12.65 26.66
C SER A 248 -15.48 11.64 27.49
N PHE A 249 -14.59 12.15 28.33
CA PHE A 249 -13.85 11.35 29.31
C PHE A 249 -13.72 12.10 30.62
N THR A 250 -13.44 11.36 31.71
CA THR A 250 -13.13 11.98 33.01
C THR A 250 -11.66 12.35 33.04
N MET A 251 -11.34 13.60 33.37
CA MET A 251 -9.97 14.11 33.42
C MET A 251 -9.16 13.36 34.47
N PRO A 252 -8.08 12.66 34.08
CA PRO A 252 -7.18 11.99 35.01
C PRO A 252 -6.28 13.03 35.71
N ASP A 253 -5.57 12.57 36.76
CA ASP A 253 -4.57 13.40 37.46
C ASP A 253 -3.25 13.49 36.66
N LYS A 254 -3.35 13.79 35.36
CA LYS A 254 -2.23 14.00 34.42
C LYS A 254 -2.71 14.66 33.15
N ASN A 255 -1.78 15.22 32.37
CA ASN A 255 -2.09 15.78 31.07
C ASN A 255 -2.57 14.70 30.10
N VAL A 256 -3.47 15.07 29.20
CA VAL A 256 -4.03 14.20 28.16
C VAL A 256 -3.69 14.77 26.80
N ASP A 257 -2.93 14.00 26.03
CA ASP A 257 -2.66 14.27 24.63
C ASP A 257 -3.59 13.40 23.77
N ILE A 258 -4.38 14.08 22.94
CA ILE A 258 -5.30 13.45 22.00
C ILE A 258 -4.71 13.61 20.61
N THR A 259 -4.59 12.52 19.86
CA THR A 259 -4.15 12.54 18.48
C THR A 259 -5.28 12.09 17.57
N ILE A 260 -5.75 12.99 16.72
CA ILE A 260 -6.73 12.72 15.68
C ILE A 260 -5.98 12.43 14.39
N SER A 261 -6.07 11.19 13.92
CA SER A 261 -5.42 10.74 12.69
C SER A 261 -6.40 10.78 11.52
N LEU A 262 -6.08 11.58 10.53
CA LEU A 262 -6.83 11.69 9.28
C LEU A 262 -6.02 11.07 8.13
N ILE A 263 -6.70 10.43 7.20
CA ILE A 263 -6.10 9.93 5.96
C ILE A 263 -6.81 10.55 4.76
N LYS A 264 -6.06 10.82 3.70
CA LYS A 264 -6.64 11.33 2.44
C LYS A 264 -7.73 10.40 1.93
N ARG A 265 -8.90 10.98 1.59
CA ARG A 265 -10.05 10.25 1.05
C ARG A 265 -9.81 9.95 -0.44
N ASN A 266 -9.04 8.92 -0.71
CA ASN A 266 -8.95 8.30 -2.02
C ASN A 266 -9.51 6.88 -1.97
N ILE A 267 -9.77 6.30 -3.13
CA ILE A 267 -10.42 4.98 -3.22
C ILE A 267 -9.62 3.88 -2.51
N VAL A 268 -8.29 3.93 -2.54
CA VAL A 268 -7.42 2.94 -1.88
C VAL A 268 -7.53 3.06 -0.35
N ASN A 269 -7.40 4.27 0.16
CA ASN A 269 -7.49 4.54 1.60
C ASN A 269 -8.88 4.24 2.14
N TYR A 270 -9.92 4.54 1.36
CA TYR A 270 -11.30 4.26 1.74
C TYR A 270 -11.55 2.74 1.87
N LEU A 271 -11.06 1.93 0.92
CA LEU A 271 -11.22 0.47 1.00
C LEU A 271 -10.42 -0.12 2.16
N ASN A 272 -9.20 0.38 2.43
CA ASN A 272 -8.44 -0.02 3.61
C ASN A 272 -9.17 0.36 4.92
N TYR A 273 -9.79 1.54 4.97
CA TYR A 273 -10.58 1.96 6.10
C TYR A 273 -11.78 1.03 6.35
N ILE A 274 -12.54 0.67 5.29
CA ILE A 274 -13.65 -0.28 5.39
C ILE A 274 -13.16 -1.61 5.95
N HIS A 275 -12.06 -2.14 5.42
CA HIS A 275 -11.49 -3.41 5.90
C HIS A 275 -11.14 -3.36 7.40
N THR A 276 -10.57 -2.25 7.89
CA THR A 276 -10.15 -2.10 9.30
C THR A 276 -11.29 -1.72 10.25
N SER A 277 -12.41 -1.17 9.74
CA SER A 277 -13.56 -0.73 10.54
C SER A 277 -14.50 -1.86 10.97
N GLN A 278 -14.12 -3.12 10.79
CA GLN A 278 -14.92 -4.32 11.08
C GLN A 278 -16.22 -4.45 10.24
N ASP A 279 -16.28 -3.79 9.10
CA ASP A 279 -17.43 -3.94 8.21
C ASP A 279 -17.39 -5.32 7.53
N THR A 280 -18.55 -5.99 7.52
CA THR A 280 -18.77 -7.28 6.85
C THR A 280 -18.99 -7.09 5.34
N SER A 281 -18.16 -6.30 4.70
CA SER A 281 -18.29 -5.97 3.27
C SER A 281 -17.86 -7.12 2.35
N GLY A 282 -17.21 -8.16 2.89
CA GLY A 282 -16.58 -9.23 2.12
C GLY A 282 -15.17 -8.87 1.62
N LEU A 283 -14.57 -7.81 2.18
CA LEU A 283 -13.22 -7.36 1.86
C LEU A 283 -12.22 -8.01 2.82
N ASP A 284 -11.22 -8.72 2.29
CA ASP A 284 -10.23 -9.42 3.10
C ASP A 284 -8.86 -9.47 2.40
N ILE A 285 -7.81 -9.77 3.15
CA ILE A 285 -6.44 -9.87 2.64
C ILE A 285 -6.20 -11.29 2.11
N ASP A 286 -5.64 -11.38 0.89
CA ASP A 286 -5.26 -12.66 0.30
C ASP A 286 -3.97 -13.23 0.93
N ASP A 287 -3.71 -14.51 0.68
CA ASP A 287 -2.52 -15.23 1.17
C ASP A 287 -1.30 -15.13 0.23
N THR A 288 -1.34 -14.21 -0.74
CA THR A 288 -0.21 -13.95 -1.63
C THR A 288 0.88 -13.14 -0.92
N ALA A 289 2.10 -13.17 -1.45
CA ALA A 289 3.20 -12.38 -0.91
C ALA A 289 2.97 -10.85 -0.97
N ASP A 290 2.03 -10.39 -1.81
CA ASP A 290 1.67 -8.97 -1.96
C ASP A 290 0.60 -8.52 -0.96
N TYR A 291 -0.03 -9.46 -0.24
CA TYR A 291 -1.11 -9.18 0.72
C TYR A 291 -2.17 -8.24 0.12
N ASN A 292 -2.71 -8.63 -1.06
CA ASN A 292 -3.70 -7.81 -1.73
C ASN A 292 -5.02 -7.82 -0.97
N LEU A 293 -5.67 -6.70 -0.93
CA LEU A 293 -7.00 -6.58 -0.35
C LEU A 293 -8.03 -6.93 -1.43
N ARG A 294 -8.84 -7.97 -1.23
CA ARG A 294 -9.77 -8.50 -2.24
C ARG A 294 -11.18 -8.62 -1.72
N TYR A 295 -12.14 -8.41 -2.59
CA TYR A 295 -13.51 -8.75 -2.33
C TYR A 295 -13.78 -10.23 -2.58
N MET A 296 -14.34 -10.92 -1.59
CA MET A 296 -14.57 -12.36 -1.56
C MET A 296 -16.00 -12.69 -1.13
N GLY A 297 -16.47 -13.88 -1.50
CA GLY A 297 -17.78 -14.42 -1.10
C GLY A 297 -18.86 -14.23 -2.15
N ALA A 298 -20.09 -14.63 -1.81
CA ALA A 298 -21.22 -14.67 -2.75
C ALA A 298 -21.72 -13.28 -3.16
N ASN A 299 -21.77 -12.36 -2.21
CA ASN A 299 -22.38 -11.05 -2.43
C ASN A 299 -21.68 -9.94 -1.64
N PRO A 300 -20.40 -9.65 -1.94
CA PRO A 300 -19.68 -8.57 -1.28
C PRO A 300 -20.20 -7.20 -1.70
N LYS A 301 -19.98 -6.20 -0.85
CA LYS A 301 -20.33 -4.79 -1.11
C LYS A 301 -19.29 -4.11 -2.00
N ASN A 302 -19.17 -4.55 -3.23
CA ASN A 302 -18.11 -4.13 -4.16
C ASN A 302 -18.62 -3.51 -5.46
N TYR A 303 -19.89 -3.09 -5.49
CA TYR A 303 -20.44 -2.40 -6.65
C TYR A 303 -19.96 -0.96 -6.70
N ILE A 304 -19.57 -0.51 -7.88
CA ILE A 304 -19.08 0.85 -8.15
C ILE A 304 -19.69 1.37 -9.46
N LEU A 305 -20.09 2.62 -9.47
CA LEU A 305 -20.57 3.30 -10.66
C LEU A 305 -19.37 3.91 -11.40
N PHE A 306 -19.05 3.34 -12.56
CA PHE A 306 -17.99 3.82 -13.45
C PHE A 306 -18.52 3.90 -14.86
N ASN A 307 -18.22 4.95 -15.60
CA ASN A 307 -18.73 5.18 -16.96
C ASN A 307 -20.27 5.22 -17.04
N ASN A 308 -20.95 5.65 -15.99
CA ASN A 308 -22.41 5.63 -15.85
C ASN A 308 -23.03 4.23 -15.94
N GLU A 309 -22.27 3.21 -15.69
CA GLU A 309 -22.72 1.81 -15.62
C GLU A 309 -22.12 1.11 -14.42
N THR A 310 -22.68 -0.03 -14.07
CA THR A 310 -22.24 -0.79 -12.90
C THR A 310 -20.98 -1.58 -13.21
N TRP A 311 -19.96 -1.38 -12.40
CA TRP A 311 -18.74 -2.17 -12.31
C TRP A 311 -18.63 -2.83 -10.94
N ARG A 312 -17.68 -3.72 -10.79
CA ARG A 312 -17.40 -4.39 -9.52
C ARG A 312 -15.93 -4.23 -9.16
N ILE A 313 -15.64 -3.95 -7.91
CA ILE A 313 -14.27 -3.86 -7.42
C ILE A 313 -13.75 -5.28 -7.16
N ILE A 314 -12.62 -5.65 -7.79
CA ILE A 314 -11.92 -6.91 -7.48
C ILE A 314 -11.12 -6.75 -6.20
N GLY A 315 -10.40 -5.63 -6.05
CA GLY A 315 -9.60 -5.37 -4.88
C GLY A 315 -8.57 -4.26 -5.07
N VAL A 316 -7.66 -4.16 -4.10
CA VAL A 316 -6.51 -3.25 -4.11
C VAL A 316 -5.25 -4.06 -4.34
N PHE A 317 -4.50 -3.73 -5.37
CA PHE A 317 -3.31 -4.46 -5.80
C PHE A 317 -2.10 -3.55 -5.93
N ASN A 318 -0.93 -4.10 -5.68
CA ASN A 318 0.31 -3.44 -6.02
C ASN A 318 0.58 -3.62 -7.51
N ALA A 319 0.58 -2.52 -8.28
CA ALA A 319 0.79 -2.55 -9.72
C ALA A 319 1.80 -1.48 -10.16
N TYR A 320 2.59 -1.78 -11.19
CA TYR A 320 3.50 -0.80 -11.75
C TYR A 320 2.72 0.17 -12.66
N ASN A 321 2.61 1.40 -12.20
CA ASN A 321 1.97 2.48 -12.94
C ASN A 321 2.98 3.11 -13.90
N VAL A 322 2.72 3.01 -15.19
CA VAL A 322 3.61 3.51 -16.26
C VAL A 322 3.66 5.04 -16.27
N ASP A 323 2.55 5.69 -15.91
CA ASP A 323 2.44 7.15 -15.91
C ASP A 323 3.31 7.77 -14.82
N THR A 324 3.35 7.15 -13.62
CA THR A 324 4.16 7.61 -12.48
C THR A 324 5.52 6.92 -12.38
N LYS A 325 5.73 5.83 -13.13
CA LYS A 325 6.92 4.98 -13.12
C LYS A 325 7.23 4.38 -11.73
N GLN A 326 6.19 4.04 -10.99
CA GLN A 326 6.29 3.50 -9.63
C GLN A 326 5.31 2.34 -9.42
N ASN A 327 5.65 1.45 -8.49
CA ASN A 327 4.68 0.52 -7.94
C ASN A 327 3.77 1.28 -6.97
N GLU A 328 2.48 1.18 -7.20
CA GLU A 328 1.44 1.85 -6.41
C GLU A 328 0.35 0.85 -6.03
N LYS A 329 -0.30 1.09 -4.89
CA LYS A 329 -1.56 0.43 -4.56
C LYS A 329 -2.67 1.06 -5.38
N LEU A 330 -3.30 0.28 -6.25
CA LEU A 330 -4.35 0.73 -7.15
C LEU A 330 -5.57 -0.19 -7.04
N VAL A 331 -6.74 0.34 -7.32
CA VAL A 331 -7.99 -0.41 -7.28
C VAL A 331 -8.28 -1.02 -8.64
N LYS A 332 -8.38 -2.34 -8.70
CA LYS A 332 -8.77 -3.10 -9.88
C LYS A 332 -10.28 -3.27 -9.91
N ILE A 333 -10.90 -2.89 -11.02
CA ILE A 333 -12.33 -3.06 -11.24
C ILE A 333 -12.61 -3.86 -12.51
N ILE A 334 -13.75 -4.54 -12.53
CA ILE A 334 -14.25 -5.31 -13.67
C ILE A 334 -15.66 -4.85 -14.03
N ARG A 335 -15.98 -4.76 -15.31
CA ARG A 335 -17.34 -4.46 -15.75
C ARG A 335 -18.33 -5.52 -15.25
N ASN A 336 -19.45 -5.13 -14.71
CA ASN A 336 -20.43 -6.07 -14.15
C ASN A 336 -21.09 -6.96 -15.21
N THR A 337 -21.33 -6.42 -16.40
CA THR A 337 -21.90 -7.13 -17.55
C THR A 337 -20.85 -7.37 -18.61
N SER A 338 -21.08 -8.34 -19.50
CA SER A 338 -20.24 -8.54 -20.69
C SER A 338 -20.39 -7.38 -21.68
N LEU A 339 -19.34 -7.10 -22.46
CA LEU A 339 -19.41 -6.28 -23.68
C LEU A 339 -20.08 -7.03 -24.85
N GLY A 340 -20.14 -8.35 -24.76
CA GLY A 340 -20.52 -9.23 -25.83
C GLY A 340 -19.52 -10.37 -26.00
N GLU A 341 -19.66 -11.07 -27.09
CA GLU A 341 -18.79 -12.17 -27.48
C GLU A 341 -17.65 -11.64 -28.37
N TYR A 342 -16.44 -11.91 -27.97
CA TYR A 342 -15.24 -11.46 -28.69
C TYR A 342 -14.28 -12.63 -28.85
N VAL A 343 -13.55 -12.62 -29.96
CA VAL A 343 -12.44 -13.53 -30.16
C VAL A 343 -11.14 -12.90 -29.63
N TRP A 344 -10.28 -13.72 -29.06
CA TRP A 344 -8.96 -13.25 -28.60
C TRP A 344 -8.07 -12.79 -29.76
N ASP A 345 -7.97 -13.63 -30.81
CA ASP A 345 -7.13 -13.39 -31.99
C ASP A 345 -7.83 -13.90 -33.25
N THR A 346 -7.93 -13.04 -34.26
CA THR A 346 -8.56 -13.34 -35.53
C THR A 346 -7.61 -13.97 -36.56
N SER A 347 -6.33 -14.17 -36.20
CA SER A 347 -5.30 -14.72 -37.09
C SER A 347 -5.39 -16.21 -37.32
N ALA A 348 -6.44 -16.88 -36.84
CA ALA A 348 -6.69 -18.29 -37.13
C ALA A 348 -6.84 -18.51 -38.65
N SER A 349 -6.18 -19.55 -39.16
CA SER A 349 -6.20 -19.85 -40.58
C SER A 349 -7.36 -20.77 -40.98
N ASN A 350 -7.74 -20.72 -42.26
CA ASN A 350 -8.80 -21.56 -42.82
C ASN A 350 -8.35 -22.99 -43.18
N ASP A 351 -7.09 -23.33 -42.99
CA ASP A 351 -6.50 -24.62 -43.37
C ASP A 351 -6.36 -25.58 -42.18
N ASN A 352 -6.99 -25.30 -41.05
CA ASN A 352 -6.89 -26.04 -39.79
C ASN A 352 -5.46 -26.06 -39.18
N SER A 353 -4.54 -25.24 -39.66
CA SER A 353 -3.16 -25.22 -39.21
C SER A 353 -2.94 -24.27 -38.03
N GLY A 354 -3.94 -23.43 -37.69
CA GLY A 354 -3.79 -22.47 -36.61
C GLY A 354 -5.12 -21.99 -35.99
N TRP A 355 -5.11 -21.88 -34.69
CA TRP A 355 -6.23 -21.38 -33.89
C TRP A 355 -6.05 -19.94 -33.42
N GLY A 356 -5.17 -19.18 -34.10
CA GLY A 356 -4.70 -17.89 -33.63
C GLY A 356 -3.56 -18.00 -32.63
N LYS A 357 -3.11 -16.87 -32.12
CA LYS A 357 -2.01 -16.78 -31.15
C LYS A 357 -2.52 -16.39 -29.79
N SER A 358 -2.01 -17.01 -28.77
CA SER A 358 -2.32 -16.68 -27.37
C SER A 358 -1.54 -15.48 -26.85
N ASP A 359 -0.62 -14.90 -27.62
CA ASP A 359 0.17 -13.72 -27.23
C ASP A 359 -0.74 -12.46 -27.16
N TRP A 360 -0.98 -11.98 -25.94
CA TRP A 360 -1.77 -10.76 -25.70
C TRP A 360 -1.23 -9.54 -26.43
N THR A 361 0.08 -9.43 -26.59
CA THR A 361 0.69 -8.26 -27.26
C THR A 361 0.29 -8.15 -28.73
N GLN A 362 -0.11 -9.27 -29.34
CA GLN A 362 -0.55 -9.38 -30.73
C GLN A 362 -2.07 -9.60 -30.86
N ALA A 363 -2.78 -9.82 -29.76
CA ALA A 363 -4.22 -10.11 -29.77
C ALA A 363 -5.05 -8.96 -30.33
N ASP A 364 -6.02 -9.27 -31.17
CA ASP A 364 -6.97 -8.28 -31.70
C ASP A 364 -7.84 -7.72 -30.59
N LEU A 365 -8.26 -8.56 -29.65
CA LEU A 365 -9.04 -8.14 -28.48
C LEU A 365 -8.34 -7.04 -27.66
N LYS A 366 -7.02 -7.07 -27.55
CA LYS A 366 -6.25 -5.98 -26.92
C LYS A 366 -6.49 -4.66 -27.64
N ASN A 367 -6.49 -4.66 -28.98
CA ASN A 367 -6.73 -3.46 -29.78
C ASN A 367 -8.19 -3.00 -29.62
N GLU A 368 -9.15 -3.91 -29.68
CA GLU A 368 -10.56 -3.60 -29.43
C GLU A 368 -10.76 -2.90 -28.09
N LEU A 369 -10.14 -3.39 -27.02
CA LEU A 369 -10.31 -2.82 -25.68
C LEU A 369 -9.54 -1.50 -25.47
N ASN A 370 -8.42 -1.28 -26.15
CA ASN A 370 -7.55 -0.12 -25.91
C ASN A 370 -7.52 0.92 -27.04
N ILE A 371 -8.21 0.66 -28.14
CA ILE A 371 -8.37 1.61 -29.25
C ILE A 371 -9.85 1.90 -29.45
N ASP A 372 -10.65 0.87 -29.76
CA ASP A 372 -12.04 1.08 -30.18
C ASP A 372 -13.00 1.29 -28.99
N TYR A 373 -12.88 0.52 -27.92
CA TYR A 373 -13.72 0.67 -26.73
C TYR A 373 -13.48 1.96 -25.94
N ILE A 374 -12.33 2.61 -26.11
CA ILE A 374 -12.04 3.93 -25.52
C ILE A 374 -12.16 5.10 -26.52
N ASP A 375 -12.49 4.83 -27.77
CA ASP A 375 -12.75 5.85 -28.79
C ASP A 375 -14.24 6.23 -28.78
N THR A 376 -14.55 7.37 -28.21
CA THR A 376 -15.93 7.86 -28.09
C THR A 376 -16.61 8.18 -29.44
N SER A 377 -15.86 8.21 -30.53
CA SER A 377 -16.39 8.37 -31.89
C SER A 377 -16.88 7.06 -32.51
N LYS A 378 -16.45 5.92 -31.99
CA LYS A 378 -16.90 4.60 -32.42
C LYS A 378 -18.27 4.27 -31.85
N THR A 379 -19.16 3.76 -32.66
CA THR A 379 -20.51 3.33 -32.26
C THR A 379 -20.75 1.85 -32.50
N SER A 380 -20.06 1.26 -33.42
CA SER A 380 -20.12 -0.17 -33.77
C SER A 380 -18.84 -0.62 -34.47
N GLY A 381 -18.62 -1.91 -34.51
CA GLY A 381 -17.56 -2.55 -35.27
C GLY A 381 -17.98 -3.95 -35.66
N THR A 382 -17.36 -4.49 -36.70
CA THR A 382 -17.57 -5.87 -37.15
C THR A 382 -16.20 -6.49 -37.37
N THR A 383 -15.98 -7.70 -36.83
CA THR A 383 -14.80 -8.49 -37.12
C THR A 383 -15.18 -9.84 -37.70
N THR A 384 -14.33 -10.37 -38.58
CA THR A 384 -14.53 -11.65 -39.26
C THR A 384 -13.24 -12.46 -39.18
N TRP A 385 -13.37 -13.74 -38.77
CA TRP A 385 -12.21 -14.63 -38.62
C TRP A 385 -12.59 -16.08 -38.93
N TYR A 386 -11.60 -16.93 -39.08
CA TYR A 386 -11.80 -18.38 -39.15
C TYR A 386 -11.66 -19.02 -37.78
N ASN A 387 -12.58 -19.91 -37.41
CA ASN A 387 -12.57 -20.60 -36.12
C ASN A 387 -11.71 -21.89 -36.12
N GLY A 388 -10.70 -21.96 -36.94
CA GLY A 388 -9.82 -23.11 -37.05
C GLY A 388 -10.34 -24.30 -37.88
N TYR A 389 -11.56 -24.19 -38.43
CA TYR A 389 -12.21 -25.27 -39.22
C TYR A 389 -12.74 -24.77 -40.56
N SER A 390 -12.11 -23.84 -41.20
CA SER A 390 -12.60 -23.24 -42.45
C SER A 390 -13.98 -22.55 -42.34
N ASN A 391 -14.53 -22.46 -41.12
CA ASN A 391 -15.79 -21.78 -40.87
C ASN A 391 -15.54 -20.30 -40.61
N LEU A 392 -16.02 -19.48 -41.49
CA LEU A 392 -16.00 -18.04 -41.34
C LEU A 392 -16.99 -17.64 -40.24
N LYS A 393 -16.51 -16.90 -39.22
CA LYS A 393 -17.30 -16.31 -38.16
C LYS A 393 -17.29 -14.80 -38.26
N THR A 394 -18.35 -14.18 -37.80
CA THR A 394 -18.49 -12.73 -37.74
C THR A 394 -19.08 -12.37 -36.38
N ALA A 395 -18.51 -11.37 -35.73
CA ALA A 395 -19.08 -10.73 -34.55
C ALA A 395 -19.27 -9.24 -34.80
N ASP A 396 -20.40 -8.74 -34.37
CA ASP A 396 -20.73 -7.32 -34.39
C ASP A 396 -20.53 -6.76 -32.98
N TYR A 397 -19.79 -5.68 -32.88
CA TYR A 397 -19.50 -5.03 -31.61
C TYR A 397 -20.33 -3.77 -31.44
N ASP A 398 -20.96 -3.64 -30.28
CA ASP A 398 -21.72 -2.44 -29.90
C ASP A 398 -20.86 -1.59 -28.93
N TYR A 399 -20.39 -0.46 -29.42
CA TYR A 399 -19.63 0.51 -28.64
C TYR A 399 -20.49 1.64 -28.06
N SER A 400 -21.81 1.48 -27.98
CA SER A 400 -22.71 2.48 -27.40
C SER A 400 -22.37 2.81 -25.94
N ASN A 401 -21.73 1.86 -25.24
CA ASN A 401 -21.24 1.98 -23.86
C ASN A 401 -19.73 2.18 -23.78
N ASN A 402 -19.11 2.78 -24.79
CA ASN A 402 -17.70 3.15 -24.74
C ASN A 402 -17.36 3.98 -23.52
N ILE A 403 -16.12 3.85 -23.05
CA ILE A 403 -15.63 4.64 -21.93
C ILE A 403 -15.56 6.10 -22.34
N LYS A 404 -16.33 6.95 -21.67
CA LYS A 404 -16.38 8.38 -21.92
C LYS A 404 -15.08 9.05 -21.50
N SER A 405 -14.71 10.14 -22.18
CA SER A 405 -13.43 10.83 -22.01
C SER A 405 -13.11 11.19 -20.55
N ASN A 406 -14.09 11.67 -19.80
CA ASN A 406 -13.92 12.01 -18.38
C ASN A 406 -13.64 10.81 -17.45
N TYR A 407 -13.93 9.58 -17.92
CA TYR A 407 -13.58 8.36 -17.19
C TYR A 407 -12.24 7.77 -17.64
N ILE A 408 -11.83 8.01 -18.89
CA ILE A 408 -10.52 7.58 -19.39
C ILE A 408 -9.39 8.19 -18.56
N ASP A 409 -9.54 9.43 -18.12
CA ASP A 409 -8.58 10.13 -17.28
C ASP A 409 -8.44 9.55 -15.87
N LYS A 410 -9.43 8.77 -15.41
CA LYS A 410 -9.41 8.06 -14.12
C LYS A 410 -8.70 6.70 -14.19
N ILE A 411 -8.43 6.20 -15.41
CA ILE A 411 -7.78 4.91 -15.63
C ILE A 411 -6.27 5.08 -15.61
N ALA A 412 -5.58 4.28 -14.81
CA ALA A 412 -4.13 4.21 -14.80
C ALA A 412 -3.61 3.39 -15.99
N THR A 413 -2.48 3.79 -16.56
CA THR A 413 -1.75 2.96 -17.51
C THR A 413 -0.86 2.00 -16.75
N ILE A 414 -1.14 0.72 -16.82
CA ILE A 414 -0.47 -0.32 -16.03
C ILE A 414 0.44 -1.17 -16.90
N GLN A 415 1.55 -1.57 -16.31
CA GLN A 415 2.34 -2.68 -16.84
C GLN A 415 1.70 -3.99 -16.39
N TRP A 416 0.94 -4.61 -17.31
CA TRP A 416 0.31 -5.91 -17.09
C TRP A 416 1.33 -7.02 -17.23
N ASN A 417 1.34 -7.97 -16.29
CA ASN A 417 2.17 -9.15 -16.38
C ASN A 417 1.50 -10.18 -17.29
N LEU A 418 2.25 -10.78 -18.18
CA LEU A 418 1.78 -11.76 -19.16
C LEU A 418 2.45 -13.14 -18.92
N GLY A 419 2.56 -13.53 -17.66
CA GLY A 419 3.06 -14.85 -17.29
C GLY A 419 2.09 -15.95 -17.67
N THR A 420 2.62 -17.13 -17.98
CA THR A 420 1.85 -18.27 -18.42
C THR A 420 1.55 -19.24 -17.28
N ILE A 421 0.39 -19.87 -17.31
CA ILE A 421 -0.02 -20.85 -16.31
C ILE A 421 -0.16 -22.25 -16.89
N ASN A 422 -0.18 -23.26 -16.02
CA ASN A 422 -0.44 -24.64 -16.39
C ASN A 422 -1.83 -25.06 -15.90
N TYR A 423 -2.40 -26.04 -16.55
CA TYR A 423 -3.60 -26.71 -16.06
C TYR A 423 -3.34 -27.42 -14.71
N GLY A 424 -4.34 -27.47 -13.83
CA GLY A 424 -4.28 -28.19 -12.56
C GLY A 424 -3.48 -27.51 -11.46
N ILE A 425 -3.43 -26.19 -11.44
CA ILE A 425 -2.76 -25.41 -10.37
C ILE A 425 -3.76 -24.65 -9.53
N GLY A 426 -3.41 -24.42 -8.26
CA GLY A 426 -4.21 -23.60 -7.34
C GLY A 426 -4.00 -22.08 -7.53
N ALA A 427 -4.85 -21.30 -6.88
CA ALA A 427 -4.92 -19.84 -7.00
C ALA A 427 -3.59 -19.14 -6.69
N LEU A 428 -2.90 -19.52 -5.60
CA LEU A 428 -1.61 -18.94 -5.23
C LEU A 428 -0.53 -19.22 -6.27
N ASN A 429 -0.46 -20.46 -6.76
CA ASN A 429 0.49 -20.82 -7.80
C ASN A 429 0.18 -20.11 -9.12
N SER A 430 -1.10 -19.95 -9.47
CA SER A 430 -1.54 -19.18 -10.63
C SER A 430 -1.11 -17.72 -10.48
N TYR A 431 -1.43 -17.09 -9.36
CA TYR A 431 -1.04 -15.71 -9.07
C TYR A 431 0.46 -15.48 -9.26
N ASN A 432 1.29 -16.37 -8.72
CA ASN A 432 2.74 -16.28 -8.83
C ASN A 432 3.22 -16.48 -10.29
N LYS A 433 2.63 -17.43 -11.01
CA LYS A 433 2.98 -17.69 -12.42
C LYS A 433 2.52 -16.59 -13.37
N GLU A 434 1.31 -16.07 -13.20
CA GLU A 434 0.78 -14.92 -13.94
C GLU A 434 1.72 -13.71 -13.88
N ARG A 435 2.44 -13.56 -12.77
CA ARG A 435 3.41 -12.47 -12.51
C ARG A 435 4.86 -12.86 -12.69
N SER A 436 5.13 -14.11 -12.98
CA SER A 436 6.49 -14.59 -13.28
C SER A 436 6.84 -14.36 -14.75
N GLY A 437 8.10 -14.10 -15.01
CA GLY A 437 8.60 -13.90 -16.36
C GLY A 437 8.84 -12.44 -16.72
N SER A 438 9.40 -12.23 -17.91
CA SER A 438 9.78 -10.90 -18.40
C SER A 438 8.76 -10.31 -19.37
N LEU A 439 7.76 -11.09 -19.79
CA LEU A 439 6.77 -10.62 -20.74
C LEU A 439 5.75 -9.75 -20.01
N THR A 440 5.67 -8.49 -20.44
CA THR A 440 4.73 -7.50 -19.91
C THR A 440 4.16 -6.68 -21.04
N TRP A 441 3.03 -6.03 -20.78
CA TRP A 441 2.41 -5.12 -21.71
C TRP A 441 1.87 -3.87 -20.98
N ASN A 442 2.06 -2.71 -21.58
CA ASN A 442 1.58 -1.45 -21.03
C ASN A 442 0.25 -1.06 -21.66
N GLY A 443 -0.79 -0.92 -20.85
CA GLY A 443 -2.10 -0.52 -21.33
C GLY A 443 -3.07 -0.21 -20.22
N LYS A 444 -4.25 0.29 -20.62
CA LYS A 444 -5.29 0.73 -19.68
C LYS A 444 -6.27 -0.39 -19.33
N ILE A 445 -6.65 -1.19 -20.31
CA ILE A 445 -7.74 -2.18 -20.20
C ILE A 445 -7.23 -3.54 -20.61
N ALA A 446 -7.46 -4.53 -19.77
CA ALA A 446 -7.18 -5.92 -20.05
C ALA A 446 -8.34 -6.81 -19.58
N LEU A 447 -8.05 -8.05 -19.25
CA LEU A 447 -8.98 -9.03 -18.72
C LEU A 447 -8.59 -9.40 -17.28
N MET A 448 -9.50 -10.06 -16.54
CA MET A 448 -9.15 -10.63 -15.24
C MET A 448 -8.14 -11.76 -15.40
N TYR A 449 -7.34 -11.97 -14.35
CA TYR A 449 -6.54 -13.19 -14.26
C TYR A 449 -7.36 -14.36 -13.70
N PRO A 450 -7.03 -15.62 -14.01
CA PRO A 450 -7.64 -16.78 -13.37
C PRO A 450 -7.56 -16.73 -11.84
N SER A 451 -6.45 -16.22 -11.30
CA SER A 451 -6.30 -16.02 -9.85
C SER A 451 -7.31 -14.99 -9.28
N ASP A 452 -7.71 -13.98 -10.04
CA ASP A 452 -8.74 -13.02 -9.58
C ASP A 452 -10.07 -13.73 -9.33
N TYR A 453 -10.44 -14.66 -10.24
CA TYR A 453 -11.64 -15.46 -10.09
C TYR A 453 -11.58 -16.40 -8.88
N SER A 454 -10.48 -17.11 -8.73
CA SER A 454 -10.34 -18.09 -7.64
C SER A 454 -10.34 -17.43 -6.26
N TYR A 455 -9.69 -16.27 -6.13
CA TYR A 455 -9.70 -15.49 -4.89
C TYR A 455 -11.02 -14.77 -4.61
N ALA A 456 -11.94 -14.70 -5.55
CA ALA A 456 -13.27 -14.15 -5.31
C ALA A 456 -14.17 -15.07 -4.46
N SER A 457 -13.78 -16.34 -4.25
CA SER A 457 -14.44 -17.27 -3.34
C SER A 457 -13.83 -17.19 -1.93
N THR A 458 -14.67 -17.31 -0.90
CA THR A 458 -14.24 -17.49 0.49
C THR A 458 -13.79 -18.92 0.77
N ASN A 459 -14.20 -19.88 -0.04
CA ASN A 459 -13.88 -21.29 0.16
C ASN A 459 -12.44 -21.60 -0.24
N THR A 460 -11.61 -22.02 0.71
CA THR A 460 -10.20 -22.33 0.48
C THR A 460 -10.00 -23.52 -0.44
N SER A 461 -10.87 -24.53 -0.40
CA SER A 461 -10.80 -25.69 -1.31
C SER A 461 -10.97 -25.28 -2.78
N CYS A 462 -11.72 -24.23 -3.07
CA CYS A 462 -11.86 -23.66 -4.41
C CYS A 462 -10.61 -22.93 -4.90
N ARG A 463 -9.66 -22.65 -4.00
CA ARG A 463 -8.36 -22.05 -4.32
C ARG A 463 -7.25 -23.07 -4.52
N GLU A 464 -7.40 -24.29 -3.97
CA GLU A 464 -6.38 -25.35 -4.07
C GLU A 464 -6.30 -25.91 -5.49
N ASP A 465 -7.45 -26.04 -6.18
CA ASP A 465 -7.51 -26.45 -7.59
C ASP A 465 -8.59 -25.64 -8.33
N MET A 466 -8.14 -24.67 -9.13
CA MET A 466 -9.02 -23.81 -9.92
C MET A 466 -9.70 -24.51 -11.09
N PHE A 467 -9.19 -25.68 -11.49
CA PHE A 467 -9.61 -26.43 -12.67
C PHE A 467 -10.48 -27.62 -12.31
N ASN A 468 -10.62 -27.93 -11.03
CA ASN A 468 -11.34 -29.13 -10.60
C ASN A 468 -12.85 -28.94 -10.76
N LYS A 469 -13.38 -29.51 -11.83
CA LYS A 469 -14.81 -29.61 -12.13
C LYS A 469 -15.43 -30.88 -11.55
N SER A 470 -14.68 -31.67 -10.74
CA SER A 470 -15.13 -32.98 -10.31
C SER A 470 -16.30 -32.93 -9.35
N GLU A 471 -17.30 -33.70 -9.70
CA GLU A 471 -18.38 -34.24 -8.89
C GLU A 471 -19.21 -33.23 -8.07
N GLY A 472 -20.10 -32.52 -8.74
CA GLY A 472 -21.13 -31.71 -8.08
C GLY A 472 -20.71 -30.30 -7.70
N ASN A 473 -19.48 -29.88 -7.97
CA ASN A 473 -18.98 -28.54 -7.68
C ASN A 473 -19.31 -27.51 -8.78
N GLU A 474 -19.78 -27.92 -9.94
CA GLU A 474 -20.13 -27.04 -11.07
C GLU A 474 -21.29 -26.10 -10.77
N THR A 475 -22.15 -26.49 -9.84
CA THR A 475 -23.22 -25.66 -9.26
C THR A 475 -23.10 -25.56 -7.75
N GLY A 476 -21.98 -26.05 -7.20
CA GLY A 476 -21.75 -26.25 -5.79
C GLY A 476 -21.24 -25.01 -5.07
N VAL A 477 -20.59 -25.25 -3.94
CA VAL A 477 -20.12 -24.22 -3.01
C VAL A 477 -19.18 -23.21 -3.67
N CYS A 478 -18.30 -23.64 -4.59
CA CYS A 478 -17.36 -22.75 -5.27
C CYS A 478 -18.06 -21.68 -6.13
N ALA A 479 -19.08 -22.08 -6.88
CA ALA A 479 -19.85 -21.16 -7.71
C ALA A 479 -20.74 -20.25 -6.85
N SER A 480 -21.42 -20.81 -5.84
CA SER A 480 -22.36 -20.07 -4.99
C SER A 480 -21.67 -19.09 -4.04
N GLU A 481 -20.42 -19.31 -3.67
CA GLU A 481 -19.61 -18.46 -2.81
C GLU A 481 -18.63 -17.54 -3.57
N ASN A 482 -18.80 -17.41 -4.89
CA ASN A 482 -17.93 -16.63 -5.75
C ASN A 482 -18.71 -15.55 -6.50
N TRP A 483 -18.55 -14.30 -6.13
CA TRP A 483 -19.26 -13.19 -6.76
C TRP A 483 -18.84 -12.92 -8.22
N LEU A 484 -17.67 -13.39 -8.67
CA LEU A 484 -17.24 -13.30 -10.07
C LEU A 484 -17.85 -14.38 -10.95
N HIS A 485 -18.38 -15.45 -10.32
CA HIS A 485 -19.05 -16.50 -11.07
C HIS A 485 -20.32 -15.97 -11.76
N ASN A 486 -20.48 -16.35 -13.01
CA ASN A 486 -21.70 -16.12 -13.77
C ASN A 486 -22.01 -17.38 -14.58
N SER A 487 -23.05 -18.09 -14.16
CA SER A 487 -23.46 -19.36 -14.78
C SER A 487 -23.92 -19.25 -16.23
N GLN A 488 -24.16 -18.04 -16.71
CA GLN A 488 -24.63 -17.79 -18.09
C GLN A 488 -23.49 -17.35 -19.02
N LEU A 489 -22.27 -17.16 -18.51
CA LEU A 489 -21.18 -16.62 -19.29
C LEU A 489 -19.94 -17.53 -19.20
N THR A 490 -19.40 -17.91 -20.32
CA THR A 490 -17.97 -18.29 -20.42
C THR A 490 -17.17 -17.02 -20.66
N GLN A 491 -16.18 -16.72 -19.82
CA GLN A 491 -15.48 -15.43 -19.79
C GLN A 491 -14.00 -15.60 -20.15
N LEU A 492 -13.47 -14.71 -20.97
CA LEU A 492 -12.02 -14.65 -21.25
C LEU A 492 -11.23 -14.16 -20.05
N THR A 493 -10.02 -14.70 -19.88
CA THR A 493 -9.03 -14.25 -18.90
C THR A 493 -7.73 -13.81 -19.59
N LEU A 494 -6.86 -13.09 -18.89
CA LEU A 494 -5.58 -12.62 -19.44
C LEU A 494 -4.49 -13.71 -19.49
N ALA A 495 -4.71 -14.86 -18.90
CA ALA A 495 -3.70 -15.91 -18.82
C ALA A 495 -3.65 -16.80 -20.08
N THR A 496 -2.44 -17.23 -20.39
CA THR A 496 -2.13 -18.12 -21.50
C THR A 496 -1.41 -19.39 -21.03
N GLY A 497 -1.42 -20.44 -21.86
CA GLY A 497 -0.78 -21.70 -21.53
C GLY A 497 0.75 -21.65 -21.63
N SER A 498 1.43 -22.38 -20.74
CA SER A 498 2.89 -22.44 -20.73
C SER A 498 3.47 -23.41 -21.77
N ASN A 499 2.66 -24.31 -22.30
CA ASN A 499 3.15 -25.43 -23.10
C ASN A 499 3.02 -25.21 -24.61
N ASP A 500 2.19 -24.27 -25.03
CA ASP A 500 2.00 -23.92 -26.43
C ASP A 500 1.55 -22.45 -26.61
N ASN A 501 1.68 -21.94 -27.82
CA ASN A 501 1.31 -20.57 -28.15
C ASN A 501 -0.17 -20.46 -28.61
N SER A 502 -0.98 -21.47 -28.38
CA SER A 502 -2.36 -21.55 -28.85
C SER A 502 -3.38 -21.76 -27.73
N THR A 503 -2.95 -21.84 -26.46
CA THR A 503 -3.87 -22.01 -25.32
C THR A 503 -4.08 -20.69 -24.59
N ILE A 504 -5.35 -20.36 -24.37
CA ILE A 504 -5.83 -19.29 -23.47
C ILE A 504 -6.68 -19.94 -22.37
N PHE A 505 -6.96 -19.18 -21.31
CA PHE A 505 -7.83 -19.63 -20.23
C PHE A 505 -9.11 -18.84 -20.16
N THR A 506 -10.19 -19.53 -19.81
CA THR A 506 -11.54 -18.97 -19.65
C THR A 506 -12.10 -19.34 -18.30
N ILE A 507 -13.15 -18.64 -17.88
CA ILE A 507 -13.96 -19.00 -16.73
C ILE A 507 -15.31 -19.46 -17.25
N GLY A 508 -15.68 -20.69 -16.95
CA GLY A 508 -16.97 -21.26 -17.30
C GLY A 508 -17.37 -22.36 -16.34
N ASN A 509 -18.65 -22.64 -16.23
CA ASN A 509 -19.19 -23.75 -15.41
C ASN A 509 -18.59 -23.86 -13.99
N GLY A 510 -18.34 -22.70 -13.34
CA GLY A 510 -17.84 -22.64 -11.95
C GLY A 510 -16.33 -22.83 -11.78
N GLY A 511 -15.54 -22.90 -12.84
CA GLY A 511 -14.08 -23.06 -12.77
C GLY A 511 -13.33 -22.47 -13.94
N VAL A 512 -12.01 -22.56 -13.86
CA VAL A 512 -11.07 -22.20 -14.93
C VAL A 512 -11.03 -23.33 -15.96
N ASP A 513 -11.03 -22.99 -17.23
CA ASP A 513 -10.94 -23.93 -18.34
C ASP A 513 -9.97 -23.46 -19.43
N GLN A 514 -9.59 -24.35 -20.33
CA GLN A 514 -8.76 -24.04 -21.47
C GLN A 514 -9.61 -23.78 -22.71
N SER A 515 -9.15 -22.85 -23.55
CA SER A 515 -9.73 -22.55 -24.85
C SER A 515 -8.65 -22.16 -25.85
N LEU A 516 -9.05 -21.95 -27.09
CA LEU A 516 -8.17 -21.54 -28.19
C LEU A 516 -8.46 -20.10 -28.58
N PRO A 517 -7.45 -19.30 -28.98
CA PRO A 517 -7.61 -17.86 -29.25
C PRO A 517 -8.62 -17.51 -30.33
N GLY A 518 -8.68 -18.30 -31.39
CA GLY A 518 -9.62 -18.10 -32.51
C GLY A 518 -10.92 -18.91 -32.39
N TYR A 519 -11.14 -19.58 -31.25
CA TYR A 519 -12.31 -20.45 -31.06
C TYR A 519 -13.41 -19.70 -30.35
N ASN A 520 -14.52 -19.50 -31.00
CA ASN A 520 -15.68 -18.83 -30.44
C ASN A 520 -16.80 -19.83 -30.16
N PHE A 521 -17.08 -20.04 -28.88
CA PHE A 521 -18.34 -20.57 -28.38
C PHE A 521 -18.78 -19.65 -27.26
N ASP A 522 -19.54 -18.62 -27.60
CA ASP A 522 -20.18 -17.75 -26.62
C ASP A 522 -19.22 -17.24 -25.52
N ILE A 523 -17.98 -16.87 -25.92
CA ILE A 523 -16.99 -16.42 -24.96
C ILE A 523 -17.13 -14.91 -24.75
N SER A 524 -17.56 -14.57 -23.56
CA SER A 524 -17.85 -13.21 -23.14
C SER A 524 -16.61 -12.44 -22.71
N VAL A 525 -16.61 -11.14 -22.97
CA VAL A 525 -15.55 -10.22 -22.54
C VAL A 525 -16.10 -9.28 -21.47
N ARG A 526 -15.45 -9.31 -20.29
CA ARG A 526 -15.64 -8.33 -19.23
C ARG A 526 -14.35 -7.55 -19.05
N PRO A 527 -14.30 -6.28 -19.47
CA PRO A 527 -13.10 -5.45 -19.33
C PRO A 527 -12.69 -5.27 -17.87
N VAL A 528 -11.38 -5.28 -17.64
CA VAL A 528 -10.75 -5.02 -16.36
C VAL A 528 -9.78 -3.85 -16.50
N LEU A 529 -9.80 -2.97 -15.52
CA LEU A 529 -8.90 -1.81 -15.47
C LEU A 529 -8.50 -1.46 -14.04
N TYR A 530 -7.51 -0.60 -13.92
CA TYR A 530 -7.10 -0.04 -12.64
C TYR A 530 -7.44 1.44 -12.57
N LEU A 531 -8.08 1.85 -11.48
CA LEU A 531 -8.32 3.25 -11.19
C LEU A 531 -7.06 3.89 -10.61
N LYS A 532 -6.79 5.14 -11.00
CA LYS A 532 -5.71 5.94 -10.40
C LYS A 532 -5.93 6.10 -8.91
N SER A 533 -4.84 6.15 -8.16
CA SER A 533 -4.88 6.37 -6.70
C SER A 533 -5.47 7.73 -6.29
N SER A 534 -5.57 8.68 -7.22
CA SER A 534 -6.19 9.99 -6.99
C SER A 534 -7.71 9.98 -7.00
N VAL A 535 -8.35 8.94 -7.53
CA VAL A 535 -9.82 8.80 -7.57
C VAL A 535 -10.37 8.74 -6.14
N LYS A 536 -11.44 9.49 -5.88
CA LYS A 536 -12.10 9.54 -4.56
C LYS A 536 -13.46 8.85 -4.62
N ILE A 537 -13.82 8.14 -3.55
CA ILE A 537 -15.19 7.70 -3.34
C ILE A 537 -15.97 8.87 -2.73
N THR A 538 -17.04 9.28 -3.41
CA THR A 538 -17.89 10.42 -3.03
C THR A 538 -19.19 9.98 -2.35
N GLY A 539 -19.56 8.72 -2.43
CA GLY A 539 -20.78 8.19 -1.80
C GLY A 539 -21.01 6.71 -2.11
N GLY A 540 -22.17 6.25 -1.68
CA GLY A 540 -22.60 4.86 -1.84
C GLY A 540 -22.06 3.91 -0.78
N THR A 541 -22.72 2.75 -0.65
CA THR A 541 -22.39 1.69 0.32
C THR A 541 -21.77 0.45 -0.34
N GLY A 542 -21.56 0.48 -1.66
CA GLY A 542 -21.03 -0.64 -2.43
C GLY A 542 -22.00 -1.78 -2.67
N THR A 543 -23.28 -1.61 -2.37
CA THR A 543 -24.34 -2.59 -2.67
C THR A 543 -24.85 -2.43 -4.11
N ALA A 544 -25.56 -3.42 -4.63
CA ALA A 544 -26.13 -3.35 -5.99
C ALA A 544 -27.13 -2.20 -6.17
N THR A 545 -27.84 -1.84 -5.11
CA THR A 545 -28.83 -0.75 -5.10
C THR A 545 -28.25 0.61 -4.74
N ASP A 546 -27.06 0.63 -4.14
CA ASP A 546 -26.35 1.83 -3.73
C ASP A 546 -24.83 1.64 -3.98
N PRO A 547 -24.40 1.58 -5.26
CA PRO A 547 -23.01 1.38 -5.61
C PRO A 547 -22.16 2.58 -5.18
N TYR A 548 -20.87 2.33 -4.93
CA TYR A 548 -19.93 3.43 -4.71
C TYR A 548 -19.93 4.40 -5.89
N THR A 549 -19.97 5.67 -5.59
CA THR A 549 -19.79 6.75 -6.56
C THR A 549 -18.41 7.35 -6.46
N ILE A 550 -17.88 7.84 -7.58
CA ILE A 550 -16.54 8.45 -7.66
C ILE A 550 -16.61 9.84 -8.30
N ASP A 551 -15.64 10.69 -7.94
CA ASP A 551 -15.48 12.05 -8.44
C ASP A 551 -15.15 12.13 -9.95
#